data_7a4158c5ee749e746adbe2b933b3bd52
#
_entry.id   7a4158c5ee749e746adbe2b933b3bd52
#
_cell.length_a   1.000
_cell.length_b   1.000
_cell.length_c   1.000
_cell.angle_alpha   90.00
_cell.angle_beta   90.00
_cell.angle_gamma   90.00
#
_symmetry.space_group_name_H-M   'P 1'
#
loop_
_entity.id
_entity.type
_entity.pdbx_description
1 polymer ?
#
loop_
_entity_poly.entity_id
_entity_poly.type
_entity_poly.pdbx_seq_one_letter_code
_entity_poly.pdbx_strand_id
1 'polypeptide(L)'
;MVPRLDSVWRFCRIRAFLILVLGYVLYLIFGGIVFKALEKSEADALVAEVRQFRIEFLDRHRCVKGSRLDEFVKMALFAEERGVGVLEAEDEEYSYDFSSSLFFVVTILTTTGYGSSMPISDDGKLFLVTYSLLGIPITLLLLSCLTHLLLPWVTHYPLRYVQARWGLSYSGAALAHAGLLLGLTAGLLFLLPAAVLCHLVPGWSFLESFYFCYISLSTIGLGDYLPGGTRSLAAWRGLELAVSCYLLLGLLVLLVVLETFWRLPQTQALIRFFSGPWESQLPGLALDELALCGDFLPPLSLKEKAPRKEDPQYFCPISTISPTVPDTPHLPRTRSPPPLEP
;
A
#
# COMPACT_ATOMS: atom_id res chain seq x y z
N MET A 1 34.97 -19.08 24.79
CA MET A 1 34.85 -17.70 25.38
C MET A 1 33.95 -16.80 24.53
N VAL A 2 32.92 -17.36 23.86
CA VAL A 2 32.01 -16.67 22.91
C VAL A 2 30.63 -16.27 23.48
N PRO A 3 30.14 -16.77 24.63
CA PRO A 3 28.75 -16.54 25.03
C PRO A 3 28.44 -15.12 25.58
N ARG A 4 29.45 -14.28 25.83
CA ARG A 4 29.19 -12.91 26.35
C ARG A 4 28.86 -11.88 25.26
N LEU A 5 29.33 -12.06 24.03
CA LEU A 5 29.00 -11.14 22.94
C LEU A 5 27.53 -11.25 22.54
N ASP A 6 26.97 -12.45 22.47
CA ASP A 6 25.57 -12.67 22.11
C ASP A 6 24.58 -12.07 23.11
N SER A 7 24.90 -12.11 24.40
CA SER A 7 24.09 -11.47 25.44
C SER A 7 24.10 -9.95 25.34
N VAL A 8 25.24 -9.35 25.05
CA VAL A 8 25.37 -7.91 24.85
C VAL A 8 24.61 -7.45 23.61
N TRP A 9 24.72 -8.21 22.53
CA TRP A 9 23.99 -7.93 21.29
C TRP A 9 22.48 -8.04 21.47
N ARG A 10 21.99 -9.05 22.16
CA ARG A 10 20.55 -9.18 22.49
C ARG A 10 20.07 -8.00 23.35
N PHE A 11 20.84 -7.61 24.34
CA PHE A 11 20.49 -6.48 25.21
C PHE A 11 20.45 -5.14 24.47
N CYS A 12 21.44 -4.88 23.58
CA CYS A 12 21.44 -3.70 22.72
C CYS A 12 20.25 -3.67 21.75
N ARG A 13 19.85 -4.83 21.19
CA ARG A 13 18.71 -4.93 20.28
C ARG A 13 17.36 -4.71 20.96
N ILE A 14 17.14 -5.30 22.14
CA ILE A 14 15.91 -5.05 22.91
C ILE A 14 15.79 -3.57 23.24
N ARG A 15 16.88 -2.92 23.60
CA ARG A 15 16.89 -1.47 23.83
C ARG A 15 16.64 -0.68 22.54
N ALA A 16 17.22 -1.09 21.41
CA ALA A 16 16.99 -0.44 20.12
C ALA A 16 15.50 -0.53 19.69
N PHE A 17 14.88 -1.70 19.85
CA PHE A 17 13.46 -1.87 19.58
C PHE A 17 12.60 -1.00 20.53
N LEU A 18 12.90 -0.99 21.81
CA LEU A 18 12.18 -0.14 22.77
C LEU A 18 12.35 1.35 22.45
N ILE A 19 13.55 1.77 22.03
CA ILE A 19 13.80 3.16 21.59
C ILE A 19 12.97 3.48 20.35
N LEU A 20 12.85 2.55 19.39
CA LEU A 20 12.01 2.72 18.21
C LEU A 20 10.54 2.89 18.60
N VAL A 21 10.02 2.02 19.48
CA VAL A 21 8.63 2.11 19.98
C VAL A 21 8.41 3.42 20.72
N LEU A 22 9.32 3.79 21.61
CA LEU A 22 9.23 5.05 22.36
C LEU A 22 9.27 6.24 21.41
N GLY A 23 10.18 6.25 20.43
CA GLY A 23 10.27 7.28 19.41
C GLY A 23 8.97 7.41 18.61
N TYR A 24 8.34 6.29 18.24
CA TYR A 24 7.05 6.28 17.56
C TYR A 24 5.94 6.88 18.44
N VAL A 25 5.87 6.49 19.72
CA VAL A 25 4.87 7.07 20.66
C VAL A 25 5.07 8.57 20.83
N LEU A 26 6.32 9.01 20.95
CA LEU A 26 6.64 10.45 21.04
C LEU A 26 6.26 11.18 19.75
N TYR A 27 6.48 10.58 18.59
CA TYR A 27 6.06 11.12 17.29
C TYR A 27 4.53 11.30 17.21
N LEU A 28 3.74 10.32 17.69
CA LEU A 28 2.29 10.43 17.75
C LEU A 28 1.83 11.57 18.67
N ILE A 29 2.42 11.68 19.86
CA ILE A 29 2.11 12.76 20.82
C ILE A 29 2.47 14.12 20.22
N PHE A 30 3.65 14.23 19.60
CA PHE A 30 4.09 15.45 18.94
C PHE A 30 3.10 15.87 17.84
N GLY A 31 2.69 14.94 16.96
CA GLY A 31 1.69 15.19 15.92
C GLY A 31 0.37 15.71 16.50
N GLY A 32 -0.15 15.08 17.55
CA GLY A 32 -1.37 15.52 18.22
C GLY A 32 -1.27 16.92 18.83
N ILE A 33 -0.12 17.27 19.42
CA ILE A 33 0.11 18.62 19.98
C ILE A 33 0.16 19.66 18.86
N VAL A 34 0.87 19.38 17.77
CA VAL A 34 1.02 20.30 16.64
C VAL A 34 -0.34 20.53 15.96
N PHE A 35 -1.10 19.48 15.64
CA PHE A 35 -2.43 19.63 15.05
C PHE A 35 -3.38 20.40 15.96
N LYS A 36 -3.39 20.13 17.26
CA LYS A 36 -4.17 20.91 18.23
C LYS A 36 -3.78 22.39 18.22
N ALA A 37 -2.48 22.71 18.10
CA ALA A 37 -2.03 24.10 18.10
C ALA A 37 -2.38 24.85 16.82
N LEU A 38 -2.39 24.15 15.67
CA LEU A 38 -2.71 24.73 14.37
C LEU A 38 -4.23 24.91 14.20
N GLU A 39 -5.01 23.87 14.49
CA GLU A 39 -6.42 23.81 14.10
C GLU A 39 -7.38 24.38 15.15
N LYS A 40 -6.99 24.45 16.42
CA LYS A 40 -7.91 24.85 17.49
C LYS A 40 -8.43 26.28 17.30
N SER A 41 -7.57 27.20 16.88
CA SER A 41 -7.96 28.61 16.70
C SER A 41 -8.97 28.77 15.57
N GLU A 42 -8.73 28.08 14.44
CA GLU A 42 -9.62 28.12 13.27
C GLU A 42 -10.95 27.43 13.58
N ALA A 43 -10.92 26.29 14.27
CA ALA A 43 -12.13 25.60 14.69
C ALA A 43 -12.99 26.44 15.64
N ASP A 44 -12.36 27.10 16.63
CA ASP A 44 -13.07 27.99 17.58
C ASP A 44 -13.66 29.20 16.85
N ALA A 45 -12.95 29.75 15.85
CA ALA A 45 -13.44 30.85 14.99
C ALA A 45 -14.66 30.43 14.17
N LEU A 46 -14.57 29.27 13.50
CA LEU A 46 -15.68 28.72 12.70
C LEU A 46 -16.94 28.47 13.56
N VAL A 47 -16.75 27.89 14.75
CA VAL A 47 -17.87 27.66 15.69
C VAL A 47 -18.54 29.01 16.09
N ALA A 48 -17.73 30.05 16.33
CA ALA A 48 -18.24 31.36 16.66
C ALA A 48 -19.03 31.99 15.50
N GLU A 49 -18.50 31.87 14.26
CA GLU A 49 -19.14 32.36 13.04
C GLU A 49 -20.49 31.67 12.79
N VAL A 50 -20.52 30.35 12.83
CA VAL A 50 -21.77 29.57 12.65
C VAL A 50 -22.80 29.93 13.72
N ARG A 51 -22.36 30.11 14.97
CA ARG A 51 -23.27 30.54 16.06
C ARG A 51 -23.82 31.93 15.82
N GLN A 52 -22.98 32.87 15.37
CA GLN A 52 -23.42 34.22 15.06
C GLN A 52 -24.41 34.24 13.91
N PHE A 53 -24.11 33.52 12.82
CA PHE A 53 -25.01 33.38 11.67
C PHE A 53 -26.36 32.80 12.06
N ARG A 54 -26.36 31.77 12.92
CA ARG A 54 -27.60 31.18 13.45
C ARG A 54 -28.46 32.20 14.23
N ILE A 55 -27.84 33.02 15.08
CA ILE A 55 -28.54 34.05 15.87
C ILE A 55 -29.12 35.09 14.93
N GLU A 56 -28.34 35.60 13.99
CA GLU A 56 -28.78 36.62 13.02
C GLU A 56 -29.91 36.11 12.13
N PHE A 57 -29.84 34.85 11.67
CA PHE A 57 -30.90 34.24 10.89
C PHE A 57 -32.22 34.16 11.65
N LEU A 58 -32.19 33.72 12.91
CA LEU A 58 -33.38 33.60 13.74
C LEU A 58 -33.99 34.97 14.13
N ASP A 59 -33.17 36.00 14.25
CA ASP A 59 -33.66 37.35 14.52
C ASP A 59 -34.35 38.00 13.29
N ARG A 60 -33.77 37.75 12.10
CA ARG A 60 -34.39 38.20 10.82
C ARG A 60 -35.66 37.44 10.48
N HIS A 61 -35.74 36.15 10.83
CA HIS A 61 -36.83 35.26 10.45
C HIS A 61 -37.58 34.75 11.67
N ARG A 62 -38.26 35.65 12.36
CA ARG A 62 -39.01 35.36 13.61
C ARG A 62 -40.13 34.31 13.48
N CYS A 63 -40.56 33.99 12.26
CA CYS A 63 -41.50 32.91 11.99
C CYS A 63 -40.87 31.51 12.11
N VAL A 64 -39.51 31.38 12.05
CA VAL A 64 -38.80 30.13 12.15
C VAL A 64 -38.43 29.86 13.60
N LYS A 65 -38.92 28.75 14.15
CA LYS A 65 -38.50 28.29 15.48
C LYS A 65 -37.10 27.68 15.42
N GLY A 66 -36.24 28.02 16.39
CA GLY A 66 -34.88 27.49 16.43
C GLY A 66 -34.79 25.94 16.38
N SER A 67 -35.77 25.26 17.00
CA SER A 67 -35.84 23.79 16.94
C SER A 67 -36.11 23.26 15.53
N ARG A 68 -36.87 23.97 14.70
CA ARG A 68 -37.11 23.58 13.30
C ARG A 68 -35.90 23.80 12.41
N LEU A 69 -35.17 24.90 12.66
CA LEU A 69 -33.90 25.15 12.00
C LEU A 69 -32.88 24.06 12.33
N ASP A 70 -32.77 23.70 13.60
CA ASP A 70 -31.84 22.64 14.05
C ASP A 70 -32.21 21.26 13.46
N GLU A 71 -33.52 20.97 13.33
CA GLU A 71 -34.01 19.74 12.68
C GLU A 71 -33.68 19.71 11.19
N PHE A 72 -33.90 20.83 10.48
CA PHE A 72 -33.55 20.97 9.07
C PHE A 72 -32.03 20.80 8.84
N VAL A 73 -31.21 21.51 9.62
CA VAL A 73 -29.74 21.42 9.51
C VAL A 73 -29.25 19.99 9.78
N LYS A 74 -29.81 19.31 10.79
CA LYS A 74 -29.46 17.89 11.05
C LYS A 74 -29.82 16.99 9.88
N MET A 75 -31.00 17.20 9.28
CA MET A 75 -31.42 16.42 8.12
C MET A 75 -30.55 16.70 6.89
N ALA A 76 -30.19 17.97 6.66
CA ALA A 76 -29.31 18.36 5.57
C ALA A 76 -27.91 17.75 5.71
N LEU A 77 -27.31 17.84 6.91
CA LEU A 77 -26.03 17.22 7.20
C LEU A 77 -26.09 15.70 7.04
N PHE A 78 -27.17 15.07 7.50
CA PHE A 78 -27.38 13.64 7.33
C PHE A 78 -27.49 13.21 5.87
N ALA A 79 -28.11 14.03 5.02
CA ALA A 79 -28.21 13.77 3.58
C ALA A 79 -26.85 13.97 2.90
N GLU A 80 -26.13 15.05 3.24
CA GLU A 80 -24.80 15.37 2.71
C GLU A 80 -23.77 14.26 3.03
N GLU A 81 -23.73 13.78 4.26
CA GLU A 81 -22.88 12.65 4.67
C GLU A 81 -23.12 11.38 3.85
N ARG A 82 -24.25 11.28 3.15
CA ARG A 82 -24.64 10.14 2.31
C ARG A 82 -24.51 10.40 0.83
N GLY A 83 -23.91 11.51 0.45
CA GLY A 83 -23.72 11.91 -0.93
C GLY A 83 -25.00 12.39 -1.61
N VAL A 84 -26.01 12.82 -0.82
CA VAL A 84 -27.26 13.45 -1.32
C VAL A 84 -27.12 14.95 -1.13
N GLY A 85 -26.72 15.68 -2.16
CA GLY A 85 -26.63 17.14 -2.14
C GLY A 85 -28.00 17.77 -1.88
N VAL A 86 -28.09 18.63 -0.84
CA VAL A 86 -29.37 19.29 -0.44
C VAL A 86 -29.51 20.64 -1.10
N LEU A 87 -28.42 21.23 -1.57
CA LEU A 87 -28.39 22.61 -2.09
C LEU A 87 -28.40 22.69 -3.61
N GLU A 88 -28.29 21.54 -4.30
CA GLU A 88 -28.22 21.51 -5.75
C GLU A 88 -29.63 21.46 -6.35
N ALA A 89 -29.77 22.11 -7.49
CA ALA A 89 -31.05 22.41 -8.09
C ALA A 89 -31.86 21.17 -8.52
N GLU A 90 -33.18 21.35 -8.55
CA GLU A 90 -34.23 20.32 -8.75
C GLU A 90 -34.14 19.43 -9.99
N ASP A 91 -33.14 19.61 -10.88
CA ASP A 91 -33.07 18.94 -12.18
C ASP A 91 -31.88 17.97 -12.36
N GLU A 92 -31.02 17.76 -11.38
CA GLU A 92 -29.93 16.80 -11.51
C GLU A 92 -30.26 15.46 -10.85
N GLU A 93 -30.36 14.43 -11.71
CA GLU A 93 -30.60 13.04 -11.35
C GLU A 93 -29.44 12.53 -10.48
N TYR A 94 -29.68 12.55 -9.16
CA TYR A 94 -28.69 12.27 -8.14
C TYR A 94 -28.42 10.81 -7.93
N SER A 95 -27.14 10.59 -7.73
CA SER A 95 -26.49 9.56 -6.92
C SER A 95 -26.71 8.10 -7.31
N TYR A 96 -25.64 7.34 -7.23
CA TYR A 96 -25.52 5.94 -7.60
C TYR A 96 -25.63 5.65 -9.10
N ASP A 97 -25.26 6.64 -9.95
CA ASP A 97 -24.89 6.36 -11.33
C ASP A 97 -23.73 5.36 -11.38
N PHE A 98 -23.59 4.65 -12.48
CA PHE A 98 -22.55 3.64 -12.65
C PHE A 98 -21.13 4.22 -12.42
N SER A 99 -20.86 5.45 -12.86
CA SER A 99 -19.61 6.16 -12.69
C SER A 99 -19.27 6.37 -11.20
N SER A 100 -20.20 6.97 -10.45
CA SER A 100 -20.05 7.24 -9.03
C SER A 100 -19.99 5.95 -8.21
N SER A 101 -20.78 4.95 -8.58
CA SER A 101 -20.72 3.61 -7.95
C SER A 101 -19.39 2.92 -8.20
N LEU A 102 -18.83 3.02 -9.42
CA LEU A 102 -17.50 2.48 -9.74
C LEU A 102 -16.41 3.23 -8.98
N PHE A 103 -16.47 4.55 -8.93
CA PHE A 103 -15.56 5.35 -8.13
C PHE A 103 -15.60 4.93 -6.66
N PHE A 104 -16.80 4.81 -6.07
CA PHE A 104 -16.98 4.32 -4.70
C PHE A 104 -16.33 2.95 -4.50
N VAL A 105 -16.60 1.97 -5.37
CA VAL A 105 -16.01 0.62 -5.29
C VAL A 105 -14.48 0.68 -5.38
N VAL A 106 -13.90 1.49 -6.27
CA VAL A 106 -12.45 1.65 -6.38
C VAL A 106 -11.87 2.22 -5.08
N THR A 107 -12.51 3.21 -4.47
CA THR A 107 -12.03 3.79 -3.20
C THR A 107 -12.07 2.79 -2.04
N ILE A 108 -13.06 1.89 -2.02
CA ILE A 108 -13.13 0.80 -1.03
C ILE A 108 -12.03 -0.23 -1.25
N LEU A 109 -11.86 -0.70 -2.50
CA LEU A 109 -10.88 -1.75 -2.83
C LEU A 109 -9.43 -1.27 -2.70
N THR A 110 -9.18 0.00 -2.93
CA THR A 110 -7.86 0.64 -2.68
C THR A 110 -7.66 1.04 -1.21
N THR A 111 -8.66 0.83 -0.36
CA THR A 111 -8.66 1.23 1.05
C THR A 111 -8.47 2.74 1.29
N THR A 112 -8.76 3.56 0.29
CA THR A 112 -8.73 5.02 0.39
C THR A 112 -9.94 5.54 1.19
N GLY A 113 -11.18 5.13 0.81
CA GLY A 113 -12.40 5.33 1.59
C GLY A 113 -12.71 6.78 1.96
N TYR A 114 -12.96 7.65 0.99
CA TYR A 114 -13.24 9.08 1.23
C TYR A 114 -14.44 9.37 2.15
N GLY A 115 -15.40 8.45 2.25
CA GLY A 115 -16.59 8.65 3.08
C GLY A 115 -17.66 9.57 2.49
N SER A 116 -17.48 10.07 1.28
CA SER A 116 -18.45 10.97 0.60
C SER A 116 -19.73 10.27 0.15
N SER A 117 -19.70 8.96 -0.01
CA SER A 117 -20.86 8.15 -0.40
C SER A 117 -20.93 6.96 0.53
N MET A 118 -21.91 6.91 1.40
CA MET A 118 -22.10 5.82 2.36
C MET A 118 -23.35 5.04 2.03
N PRO A 119 -23.34 3.69 2.15
CA PRO A 119 -24.53 2.88 1.91
C PRO A 119 -25.62 3.24 2.92
N ILE A 120 -26.79 3.58 2.41
CA ILE A 120 -27.95 4.01 3.22
C ILE A 120 -28.70 2.78 3.73
N SER A 121 -28.90 1.78 2.87
CA SER A 121 -29.64 0.56 3.18
C SER A 121 -28.81 -0.46 3.94
N ASP A 122 -29.47 -1.30 4.73
CA ASP A 122 -28.82 -2.39 5.45
C ASP A 122 -28.29 -3.48 4.50
N ASP A 123 -29.00 -3.71 3.39
CA ASP A 123 -28.56 -4.60 2.31
C ASP A 123 -27.27 -4.09 1.65
N GLY A 124 -27.17 -2.76 1.41
CA GLY A 124 -25.97 -2.13 0.90
C GLY A 124 -24.78 -2.25 1.86
N LYS A 125 -25.00 -2.11 3.18
CA LYS A 125 -23.96 -2.32 4.18
C LYS A 125 -23.47 -3.76 4.22
N LEU A 126 -24.40 -4.74 4.18
CA LEU A 126 -24.06 -6.16 4.16
C LEU A 126 -23.30 -6.53 2.89
N PHE A 127 -23.76 -6.03 1.72
CA PHE A 127 -23.05 -6.21 0.47
C PHE A 127 -21.65 -5.62 0.53
N LEU A 128 -21.49 -4.39 1.04
CA LEU A 128 -20.20 -3.74 1.19
C LEU A 128 -19.21 -4.57 2.01
N VAL A 129 -19.65 -5.10 3.17
CA VAL A 129 -18.80 -5.93 4.05
C VAL A 129 -18.36 -7.20 3.34
N THR A 130 -19.29 -7.92 2.70
CA THR A 130 -18.96 -9.18 2.02
C THR A 130 -18.11 -8.96 0.78
N TYR A 131 -18.39 -7.91 0.03
CA TYR A 131 -17.65 -7.53 -1.17
C TYR A 131 -16.21 -7.09 -0.85
N SER A 132 -16.02 -6.24 0.16
CA SER A 132 -14.70 -5.76 0.58
C SER A 132 -13.85 -6.86 1.21
N LEU A 133 -14.46 -7.78 1.96
CA LEU A 133 -13.75 -8.91 2.58
C LEU A 133 -13.03 -9.78 1.55
N LEU A 134 -13.61 -9.98 0.38
CA LEU A 134 -12.99 -10.72 -0.72
C LEU A 134 -12.23 -9.79 -1.66
N GLY A 135 -12.77 -8.63 -1.96
CA GLY A 135 -12.23 -7.72 -2.96
C GLY A 135 -10.90 -7.10 -2.56
N ILE A 136 -10.72 -6.69 -1.30
CA ILE A 136 -9.45 -6.10 -0.83
C ILE A 136 -8.28 -7.08 -0.97
N PRO A 137 -8.34 -8.33 -0.46
CA PRO A 137 -7.27 -9.31 -0.67
C PRO A 137 -6.97 -9.59 -2.14
N ILE A 138 -7.99 -9.68 -2.99
CA ILE A 138 -7.81 -9.90 -4.43
C ILE A 138 -7.11 -8.70 -5.08
N THR A 139 -7.51 -7.48 -4.73
CA THR A 139 -6.88 -6.25 -5.24
C THR A 139 -5.42 -6.15 -4.80
N LEU A 140 -5.11 -6.44 -3.53
CA LEU A 140 -3.75 -6.44 -3.03
C LEU A 140 -2.89 -7.52 -3.71
N LEU A 141 -3.44 -8.71 -3.94
CA LEU A 141 -2.77 -9.78 -4.67
C LEU A 141 -2.45 -9.35 -6.11
N LEU A 142 -3.45 -8.78 -6.81
CA LEU A 142 -3.27 -8.28 -8.19
C LEU A 142 -2.18 -7.21 -8.24
N LEU A 143 -2.24 -6.21 -7.37
CA LEU A 143 -1.24 -5.14 -7.30
C LEU A 143 0.15 -5.68 -6.97
N SER A 144 0.26 -6.66 -6.07
CA SER A 144 1.52 -7.33 -5.75
C SER A 144 2.09 -8.06 -6.98
N CYS A 145 1.28 -8.86 -7.67
CA CYS A 145 1.72 -9.55 -8.89
C CYS A 145 2.18 -8.56 -9.98
N LEU A 146 1.44 -7.47 -10.19
CA LEU A 146 1.83 -6.42 -11.14
C LEU A 146 3.13 -5.72 -10.71
N THR A 147 3.29 -5.45 -9.42
CA THR A 147 4.53 -4.89 -8.86
C THR A 147 5.73 -5.78 -9.16
N HIS A 148 5.62 -7.08 -8.90
CA HIS A 148 6.70 -8.04 -9.20
C HIS A 148 7.00 -8.15 -10.71
N LEU A 149 5.99 -8.04 -11.56
CA LEU A 149 6.17 -8.03 -13.01
C LEU A 149 6.89 -6.76 -13.50
N LEU A 150 6.60 -5.60 -12.90
CA LEU A 150 7.21 -4.30 -13.29
C LEU A 150 8.60 -4.08 -12.68
N LEU A 151 8.89 -4.67 -11.53
CA LEU A 151 10.11 -4.44 -10.78
C LEU A 151 11.42 -4.68 -11.57
N PRO A 152 11.56 -5.74 -12.39
CA PRO A 152 12.75 -5.93 -13.23
C PRO A 152 12.96 -4.76 -14.19
N TRP A 153 11.90 -4.25 -14.80
CA TRP A 153 11.95 -3.15 -15.78
C TRP A 153 12.26 -1.81 -15.12
N VAL A 154 11.66 -1.54 -13.97
CA VAL A 154 11.81 -0.25 -13.27
C VAL A 154 13.09 -0.20 -12.45
N THR A 155 13.53 -1.31 -11.86
CA THR A 155 14.65 -1.31 -10.90
C THR A 155 15.88 -2.07 -11.40
N HIS A 156 15.74 -3.32 -11.83
CA HIS A 156 16.92 -4.16 -12.12
C HIS A 156 17.65 -3.72 -13.38
N TYR A 157 16.94 -3.43 -14.48
CA TYR A 157 17.59 -3.01 -15.73
C TYR A 157 18.25 -1.62 -15.60
N PRO A 158 17.57 -0.57 -15.10
CA PRO A 158 18.20 0.74 -14.91
C PRO A 158 19.38 0.71 -13.95
N LEU A 159 19.28 -0.06 -12.86
CA LEU A 159 20.34 -0.18 -11.88
C LEU A 159 21.63 -0.78 -12.49
N ARG A 160 21.50 -1.86 -13.28
CA ARG A 160 22.62 -2.46 -14.01
C ARG A 160 23.23 -1.48 -15.01
N TYR A 161 22.40 -0.72 -15.71
CA TYR A 161 22.87 0.29 -16.65
C TYR A 161 23.66 1.41 -15.97
N VAL A 162 23.15 1.93 -14.84
CA VAL A 162 23.83 2.97 -14.03
C VAL A 162 25.18 2.47 -13.51
N GLN A 163 25.24 1.22 -13.00
CA GLN A 163 26.49 0.60 -12.55
C GLN A 163 27.52 0.49 -13.69
N ALA A 164 27.09 -0.03 -14.83
CA ALA A 164 27.97 -0.22 -15.99
C ALA A 164 28.48 1.11 -16.56
N ARG A 165 27.66 2.16 -16.54
CA ARG A 165 27.98 3.45 -17.15
C ARG A 165 28.83 4.35 -16.26
N TRP A 166 28.64 4.30 -14.94
CA TRP A 166 29.25 5.22 -13.97
C TRP A 166 30.26 4.54 -13.04
N GLY A 167 30.44 3.22 -13.11
CA GLY A 167 31.40 2.48 -12.28
C GLY A 167 31.10 2.58 -10.77
N LEU A 168 29.89 2.92 -10.39
CA LEU A 168 29.49 3.09 -8.99
C LEU A 168 29.41 1.73 -8.27
N SER A 169 29.68 1.76 -6.96
CA SER A 169 29.38 0.60 -6.11
C SER A 169 27.88 0.28 -6.16
N TYR A 170 27.51 -0.98 -6.00
CA TYR A 170 26.09 -1.40 -5.99
C TYR A 170 25.24 -0.55 -5.06
N SER A 171 25.72 -0.32 -3.83
CA SER A 171 25.02 0.48 -2.83
C SER A 171 24.81 1.93 -3.24
N GLY A 172 25.82 2.56 -3.85
CA GLY A 172 25.73 3.95 -4.35
C GLY A 172 24.79 4.08 -5.55
N ALA A 173 24.90 3.14 -6.50
CA ALA A 173 24.03 3.09 -7.66
C ALA A 173 22.56 2.86 -7.27
N ALA A 174 22.31 1.94 -6.31
CA ALA A 174 20.97 1.67 -5.81
C ALA A 174 20.35 2.89 -5.12
N LEU A 175 21.11 3.62 -4.32
CA LEU A 175 20.64 4.83 -3.66
C LEU A 175 20.33 5.95 -4.66
N ALA A 176 21.24 6.18 -5.63
CA ALA A 176 21.03 7.17 -6.69
C ALA A 176 19.79 6.85 -7.53
N HIS A 177 19.62 5.58 -7.91
CA HIS A 177 18.44 5.12 -8.64
C HIS A 177 17.15 5.29 -7.85
N ALA A 178 17.15 4.91 -6.56
CA ALA A 178 15.98 5.09 -5.69
C ALA A 178 15.63 6.58 -5.49
N GLY A 179 16.62 7.46 -5.37
CA GLY A 179 16.42 8.91 -5.31
C GLY A 179 15.82 9.48 -6.59
N LEU A 180 16.32 9.05 -7.76
CA LEU A 180 15.76 9.42 -9.05
C LEU A 180 14.32 8.93 -9.20
N LEU A 181 14.05 7.66 -8.84
CA LEU A 181 12.72 7.08 -8.90
C LEU A 181 11.74 7.82 -7.99
N LEU A 182 12.16 8.17 -6.78
CA LEU A 182 11.35 8.98 -5.85
C LEU A 182 11.05 10.37 -6.42
N GLY A 183 12.04 11.04 -6.99
CA GLY A 183 11.84 12.35 -7.61
C GLY A 183 10.88 12.31 -8.81
N LEU A 184 11.03 11.30 -9.68
CA LEU A 184 10.11 11.08 -10.80
C LEU A 184 8.69 10.76 -10.32
N THR A 185 8.57 9.92 -9.30
CA THR A 185 7.27 9.58 -8.70
C THR A 185 6.61 10.81 -8.08
N ALA A 186 7.36 11.61 -7.33
CA ALA A 186 6.86 12.85 -6.77
C ALA A 186 6.38 13.82 -7.85
N GLY A 187 7.15 13.98 -8.95
CA GLY A 187 6.77 14.80 -10.09
C GLY A 187 5.53 14.30 -10.81
N LEU A 188 5.50 13.03 -11.19
CA LEU A 188 4.45 12.47 -12.04
C LEU A 188 3.15 12.13 -11.29
N LEU A 189 3.23 11.73 -10.02
CA LEU A 189 2.05 11.34 -9.26
C LEU A 189 1.48 12.45 -8.39
N PHE A 190 2.27 13.43 -7.97
CA PHE A 190 1.78 14.48 -7.09
C PHE A 190 1.80 15.86 -7.75
N LEU A 191 2.96 16.32 -8.28
CA LEU A 191 3.07 17.69 -8.80
C LEU A 191 2.32 17.89 -10.11
N LEU A 192 2.46 16.96 -11.06
CA LEU A 192 1.80 17.08 -12.37
C LEU A 192 0.25 16.97 -12.24
N PRO A 193 -0.33 15.98 -11.56
CA PRO A 193 -1.78 15.93 -11.37
C PRO A 193 -2.31 17.12 -10.57
N ALA A 194 -1.58 17.60 -9.56
CA ALA A 194 -1.94 18.82 -8.84
C ALA A 194 -2.01 20.06 -9.74
N ALA A 195 -1.00 20.22 -10.61
CA ALA A 195 -1.01 21.31 -11.59
C ALA A 195 -2.16 21.20 -12.61
N VAL A 196 -2.55 19.97 -12.97
CA VAL A 196 -3.71 19.74 -13.84
C VAL A 196 -5.02 20.03 -13.10
N LEU A 197 -5.18 19.53 -11.89
CA LEU A 197 -6.41 19.68 -11.11
C LEU A 197 -6.69 21.12 -10.71
N CYS A 198 -5.68 21.91 -10.34
CA CYS A 198 -5.89 23.32 -10.01
C CYS A 198 -6.39 24.17 -11.20
N HIS A 199 -6.19 23.68 -12.45
CA HIS A 199 -6.77 24.31 -13.64
C HIS A 199 -8.12 23.68 -14.05
N LEU A 200 -8.33 22.41 -13.74
CA LEU A 200 -9.56 21.71 -14.11
C LEU A 200 -10.68 21.96 -13.11
N VAL A 201 -10.40 22.05 -11.83
CA VAL A 201 -11.41 22.21 -10.77
C VAL A 201 -11.49 23.70 -10.39
N PRO A 202 -12.62 24.38 -10.64
CA PRO A 202 -12.78 25.78 -10.26
C PRO A 202 -12.66 25.97 -8.75
N GLY A 203 -11.93 27.00 -8.34
CA GLY A 203 -11.77 27.34 -6.92
C GLY A 203 -10.66 26.59 -6.17
N TRP A 204 -10.04 25.59 -6.79
CA TRP A 204 -8.91 24.90 -6.17
C TRP A 204 -7.60 25.61 -6.42
N SER A 205 -6.86 25.86 -5.35
CA SER A 205 -5.46 26.28 -5.39
C SER A 205 -4.54 25.10 -5.72
N PHE A 206 -3.30 25.39 -6.09
CA PHE A 206 -2.29 24.33 -6.28
C PHE A 206 -2.07 23.51 -4.99
N LEU A 207 -2.10 24.16 -3.83
CA LEU A 207 -1.90 23.48 -2.53
C LEU A 207 -3.02 22.49 -2.24
N GLU A 208 -4.28 22.87 -2.47
CA GLU A 208 -5.45 22.00 -2.28
C GLU A 208 -5.41 20.80 -3.24
N SER A 209 -5.07 21.06 -4.50
CA SER A 209 -4.88 20.01 -5.52
C SER A 209 -3.75 19.05 -5.16
N PHE A 210 -2.62 19.55 -4.67
CA PHE A 210 -1.50 18.75 -4.20
C PHE A 210 -1.87 17.93 -2.97
N TYR A 211 -2.57 18.55 -2.03
CA TYR A 211 -3.09 17.91 -0.83
C TYR A 211 -4.03 16.76 -1.21
N PHE A 212 -5.00 16.99 -2.10
CA PHE A 212 -5.88 15.95 -2.62
C PHE A 212 -5.10 14.78 -3.21
N CYS A 213 -4.12 15.03 -4.09
CA CYS A 213 -3.29 13.99 -4.69
C CYS A 213 -2.54 13.17 -3.62
N TYR A 214 -2.01 13.86 -2.61
CA TYR A 214 -1.26 13.21 -1.54
C TYR A 214 -2.15 12.33 -0.65
N ILE A 215 -3.25 12.85 -0.12
CA ILE A 215 -4.15 12.10 0.77
C ILE A 215 -4.84 10.93 0.04
N SER A 216 -5.07 11.07 -1.27
CA SER A 216 -5.67 10.03 -2.09
C SER A 216 -4.72 8.86 -2.32
N LEU A 217 -3.51 9.12 -2.80
CA LEU A 217 -2.54 8.07 -3.10
C LEU A 217 -1.90 7.47 -1.83
N SER A 218 -1.79 8.23 -0.74
CA SER A 218 -1.36 7.68 0.55
C SER A 218 -2.44 6.84 1.24
N THR A 219 -3.60 6.70 0.62
CA THR A 219 -4.77 5.98 1.16
C THR A 219 -5.27 6.53 2.50
N ILE A 220 -5.00 7.82 2.79
CA ILE A 220 -5.55 8.53 3.96
C ILE A 220 -7.03 8.85 3.72
N GLY A 221 -7.38 9.36 2.52
CA GLY A 221 -8.73 9.50 2.01
C GLY A 221 -9.68 10.32 2.90
N LEU A 222 -9.29 11.52 3.32
CA LEU A 222 -10.13 12.36 4.22
C LEU A 222 -11.48 12.77 3.59
N GLY A 223 -11.53 12.92 2.24
CA GLY A 223 -12.78 13.23 1.53
C GLY A 223 -13.24 14.68 1.62
N ASP A 224 -12.48 15.56 2.27
CA ASP A 224 -12.72 16.99 2.40
C ASP A 224 -12.57 17.74 1.05
N TYR A 225 -11.65 17.29 0.22
CA TYR A 225 -11.49 17.74 -1.16
C TYR A 225 -11.80 16.59 -2.11
N LEU A 226 -12.93 16.69 -2.78
CA LEU A 226 -13.30 15.82 -3.88
C LEU A 226 -13.55 16.69 -5.11
N PRO A 227 -13.03 16.32 -6.28
CA PRO A 227 -13.26 17.09 -7.47
C PRO A 227 -14.73 17.02 -7.86
N GLY A 228 -15.56 17.94 -7.38
CA GLY A 228 -17.01 17.98 -7.53
C GLY A 228 -17.59 19.39 -7.75
N GLY A 229 -18.84 19.45 -8.19
CA GLY A 229 -19.62 20.69 -8.31
C GLY A 229 -19.38 21.54 -9.58
N THR A 230 -20.35 22.35 -9.99
CA THR A 230 -20.39 23.43 -11.01
C THR A 230 -20.08 23.10 -12.48
N ARG A 231 -19.75 21.88 -12.89
CA ARG A 231 -19.57 21.48 -14.29
C ARG A 231 -20.71 20.60 -14.79
N SER A 232 -20.82 20.50 -16.13
CA SER A 232 -21.79 19.58 -16.73
C SER A 232 -21.60 18.15 -16.22
N LEU A 233 -22.70 17.42 -16.03
CA LEU A 233 -22.75 16.05 -15.56
C LEU A 233 -21.77 15.10 -16.30
N ALA A 234 -21.64 15.29 -17.63
CA ALA A 234 -20.70 14.49 -18.44
C ALA A 234 -19.22 14.73 -18.10
N ALA A 235 -18.84 15.99 -17.82
CA ALA A 235 -17.49 16.32 -17.38
C ALA A 235 -17.17 15.78 -15.99
N TRP A 236 -18.15 15.78 -15.12
CA TRP A 236 -18.07 15.20 -13.78
C TRP A 236 -17.80 13.69 -13.82
N ARG A 237 -18.62 12.94 -14.53
CA ARG A 237 -18.46 11.48 -14.72
C ARG A 237 -17.08 11.12 -15.30
N GLY A 238 -16.61 11.92 -16.28
CA GLY A 238 -15.27 11.74 -16.85
C GLY A 238 -14.17 11.93 -15.82
N LEU A 239 -14.32 12.91 -14.91
CA LEU A 239 -13.36 13.19 -13.86
C LEU A 239 -13.33 12.09 -12.80
N GLU A 240 -14.48 11.57 -12.36
CA GLU A 240 -14.55 10.43 -11.43
C GLU A 240 -13.84 9.18 -11.99
N LEU A 241 -14.06 8.86 -13.25
CA LEU A 241 -13.36 7.76 -13.93
C LEU A 241 -11.86 8.00 -14.03
N ALA A 242 -11.45 9.24 -14.37
CA ALA A 242 -10.04 9.61 -14.42
C ALA A 242 -9.36 9.48 -13.05
N VAL A 243 -10.02 9.92 -11.97
CA VAL A 243 -9.53 9.78 -10.59
C VAL A 243 -9.48 8.31 -10.20
N SER A 244 -10.46 7.49 -10.57
CA SER A 244 -10.45 6.03 -10.33
C SER A 244 -9.23 5.36 -10.97
N CYS A 245 -8.94 5.68 -12.24
CA CYS A 245 -7.74 5.19 -12.92
C CYS A 245 -6.46 5.71 -12.27
N TYR A 246 -6.44 6.99 -11.87
CA TYR A 246 -5.31 7.61 -11.18
C TYR A 246 -5.01 6.91 -9.84
N LEU A 247 -6.03 6.57 -9.06
CA LEU A 247 -5.87 5.85 -7.79
C LEU A 247 -5.25 4.47 -7.99
N LEU A 248 -5.77 3.68 -8.93
CA LEU A 248 -5.26 2.32 -9.19
C LEU A 248 -3.83 2.34 -9.74
N LEU A 249 -3.57 3.17 -10.74
CA LEU A 249 -2.23 3.27 -11.36
C LEU A 249 -1.22 3.93 -10.42
N GLY A 250 -1.64 4.96 -9.70
CA GLY A 250 -0.79 5.65 -8.74
C GLY A 250 -0.40 4.75 -7.56
N LEU A 251 -1.35 3.97 -7.03
CA LEU A 251 -1.06 3.00 -5.98
C LEU A 251 -0.09 1.92 -6.47
N LEU A 252 -0.25 1.41 -7.70
CA LEU A 252 0.69 0.46 -8.31
C LEU A 252 2.10 1.03 -8.39
N VAL A 253 2.26 2.28 -8.87
CA VAL A 253 3.58 2.94 -8.96
C VAL A 253 4.18 3.13 -7.58
N LEU A 254 3.39 3.56 -6.59
CA LEU A 254 3.86 3.71 -5.21
C LEU A 254 4.33 2.38 -4.61
N LEU A 255 3.63 1.27 -4.88
CA LEU A 255 4.06 -0.06 -4.45
C LEU A 255 5.38 -0.48 -5.10
N VAL A 256 5.59 -0.22 -6.39
CA VAL A 256 6.87 -0.48 -7.08
C VAL A 256 8.01 0.33 -6.44
N VAL A 257 7.76 1.60 -6.14
CA VAL A 257 8.74 2.46 -5.46
C VAL A 257 9.05 1.95 -4.06
N LEU A 258 8.02 1.63 -3.28
CA LEU A 258 8.16 1.11 -1.93
C LEU A 258 8.96 -0.21 -1.93
N GLU A 259 8.64 -1.14 -2.83
CA GLU A 259 9.37 -2.41 -2.99
C GLU A 259 10.84 -2.17 -3.36
N THR A 260 11.11 -1.18 -4.23
CA THR A 260 12.48 -0.78 -4.56
C THR A 260 13.23 -0.29 -3.32
N PHE A 261 12.58 0.53 -2.47
CA PHE A 261 13.16 0.99 -1.20
C PHE A 261 13.41 -0.14 -0.20
N TRP A 262 12.48 -1.09 -0.08
CA TRP A 262 12.66 -2.27 0.79
C TRP A 262 13.86 -3.12 0.39
N ARG A 263 14.20 -3.17 -0.88
CA ARG A 263 15.36 -3.93 -1.42
C ARG A 263 16.69 -3.19 -1.30
N LEU A 264 16.72 -1.93 -0.86
CA LEU A 264 17.97 -1.21 -0.63
C LEU A 264 18.82 -1.88 0.45
N PRO A 265 20.16 -2.02 0.24
CA PRO A 265 21.05 -2.60 1.26
C PRO A 265 20.98 -1.88 2.60
N GLN A 266 20.82 -0.55 2.57
CA GLN A 266 20.71 0.30 3.75
C GLN A 266 19.42 0.00 4.54
N THR A 267 18.29 -0.11 3.84
CA THR A 267 16.99 -0.44 4.44
C THR A 267 17.04 -1.84 5.04
N GLN A 268 17.58 -2.80 4.32
CA GLN A 268 17.75 -4.17 4.81
C GLN A 268 18.68 -4.23 6.05
N ALA A 269 19.77 -3.44 6.07
CA ALA A 269 20.65 -3.34 7.23
C ALA A 269 19.91 -2.74 8.44
N LEU A 270 19.09 -1.72 8.22
CA LEU A 270 18.27 -1.09 9.25
C LEU A 270 17.24 -2.06 9.83
N ILE A 271 16.53 -2.78 8.95
CA ILE A 271 15.55 -3.80 9.36
C ILE A 271 16.25 -4.88 10.19
N ARG A 272 17.35 -5.44 9.73
CA ARG A 272 18.12 -6.45 10.46
C ARG A 272 18.62 -5.94 11.82
N PHE A 273 18.95 -4.67 11.92
CA PHE A 273 19.34 -4.06 13.19
C PHE A 273 18.20 -4.07 14.22
N PHE A 274 16.97 -3.76 13.80
CA PHE A 274 15.79 -3.70 14.68
C PHE A 274 15.09 -5.04 14.88
N SER A 275 15.01 -5.90 13.85
CA SER A 275 14.26 -7.17 13.89
C SER A 275 14.93 -8.27 14.74
N GLY A 276 16.23 -8.21 14.96
CA GLY A 276 16.92 -9.18 15.80
C GLY A 276 16.98 -10.62 15.24
N PRO A 277 17.48 -11.60 16.01
CA PRO A 277 17.65 -12.98 15.57
C PRO A 277 16.39 -13.86 15.63
N TRP A 278 15.20 -13.27 15.67
CA TRP A 278 13.94 -14.03 15.63
C TRP A 278 13.76 -14.80 14.33
N GLU A 279 14.32 -14.27 13.24
CA GLU A 279 14.27 -14.85 11.90
C GLU A 279 15.06 -16.17 11.79
N SER A 280 16.06 -16.39 12.64
CA SER A 280 16.83 -17.64 12.67
C SER A 280 16.20 -18.77 13.51
N GLN A 281 15.11 -18.52 14.21
CA GLN A 281 14.43 -19.50 15.05
C GLN A 281 13.05 -19.97 14.53
N LEU A 282 12.59 -19.41 13.41
CA LEU A 282 11.42 -19.90 12.68
C LEU A 282 11.91 -20.53 11.36
N PRO A 283 12.33 -21.80 11.36
CA PRO A 283 12.60 -22.51 10.11
C PRO A 283 11.23 -22.73 9.44
N GLY A 284 10.91 -21.94 8.43
CA GLY A 284 9.73 -22.18 7.60
C GLY A 284 8.82 -20.98 7.31
N LEU A 285 9.12 -19.78 7.82
CA LEU A 285 8.41 -18.55 7.43
C LEU A 285 9.41 -17.49 6.95
N ALA A 286 10.28 -17.90 6.06
CA ALA A 286 11.07 -16.95 5.29
C ALA A 286 10.13 -16.19 4.36
N LEU A 287 10.19 -14.86 4.39
CA LEU A 287 9.59 -13.99 3.37
C LEU A 287 10.06 -14.33 1.93
N ASP A 288 11.03 -15.23 1.79
CA ASP A 288 11.46 -15.83 0.53
C ASP A 288 10.40 -16.75 -0.10
N GLU A 289 9.44 -17.28 0.66
CA GLU A 289 8.37 -18.11 0.10
C GLU A 289 7.26 -17.29 -0.57
N LEU A 290 7.13 -16.01 -0.27
CA LEU A 290 6.31 -15.07 -1.07
C LEU A 290 7.01 -14.65 -2.38
N ALA A 291 8.30 -14.92 -2.52
CA ALA A 291 9.06 -14.73 -3.74
C ALA A 291 8.88 -15.88 -4.77
N LEU A 292 8.16 -16.94 -4.42
CA LEU A 292 7.96 -18.15 -5.25
C LEU A 292 7.08 -17.95 -6.49
N CYS A 293 6.58 -16.74 -6.77
CA CYS A 293 5.97 -16.44 -8.08
C CYS A 293 6.98 -15.96 -9.15
N GLY A 294 8.28 -15.80 -8.82
CA GLY A 294 9.29 -15.23 -9.73
C GLY A 294 10.13 -16.22 -10.55
N ASP A 295 10.11 -17.51 -10.23
CA ASP A 295 11.06 -18.48 -10.81
C ASP A 295 10.51 -19.37 -11.94
N PHE A 296 9.39 -19.02 -12.55
CA PHE A 296 8.83 -19.78 -13.69
C PHE A 296 9.30 -19.33 -15.08
N LEU A 297 10.46 -18.71 -15.21
CA LEU A 297 11.10 -18.51 -16.51
C LEU A 297 12.47 -19.15 -16.54
N PRO A 298 12.69 -20.18 -17.39
CA PRO A 298 14.01 -20.79 -17.52
C PRO A 298 15.01 -19.79 -18.12
N PRO A 299 16.27 -19.77 -17.66
CA PRO A 299 17.27 -18.87 -18.21
C PRO A 299 17.56 -19.22 -19.66
N LEU A 300 17.39 -18.26 -20.55
CA LEU A 300 17.87 -18.32 -21.94
C LEU A 300 19.40 -18.56 -21.91
N SER A 301 19.81 -19.75 -22.27
CA SER A 301 21.18 -20.15 -22.37
C SER A 301 21.87 -19.44 -23.53
N LEU A 302 22.65 -18.40 -23.25
CA LEU A 302 23.71 -17.93 -24.12
C LEU A 302 24.95 -18.81 -23.86
N LYS A 303 25.24 -19.67 -24.80
CA LYS A 303 26.48 -20.45 -24.85
C LYS A 303 27.67 -19.50 -24.97
N GLU A 304 28.41 -19.34 -23.91
CA GLU A 304 29.77 -18.81 -23.98
C GLU A 304 30.75 -19.87 -23.51
N LYS A 305 31.64 -20.23 -24.42
CA LYS A 305 32.74 -21.14 -24.19
C LYS A 305 33.81 -20.44 -23.37
N ALA A 306 34.11 -20.97 -22.20
CA ALA A 306 35.34 -20.64 -21.48
C ALA A 306 36.06 -21.89 -20.97
N PRO A 307 37.40 -21.85 -20.84
CA PRO A 307 38.23 -23.02 -20.76
C PRO A 307 38.31 -23.62 -19.34
N ARG A 308 38.50 -24.94 -19.37
CA ARG A 308 38.71 -25.87 -18.28
C ARG A 308 39.83 -25.45 -17.33
N LYS A 309 39.57 -25.36 -16.02
CA LYS A 309 40.54 -25.61 -14.94
C LYS A 309 39.87 -26.42 -13.82
N GLU A 310 40.67 -27.34 -13.34
CA GLU A 310 40.36 -28.49 -12.50
C GLU A 310 39.82 -28.16 -11.11
N ASP A 311 39.02 -29.13 -10.59
CA ASP A 311 38.29 -29.17 -9.35
C ASP A 311 39.12 -29.12 -8.06
N PRO A 312 38.46 -28.78 -6.94
CA PRO A 312 38.31 -29.78 -5.89
C PRO A 312 36.86 -30.05 -5.47
N GLN A 313 36.60 -31.35 -5.32
CA GLN A 313 35.40 -32.00 -4.88
C GLN A 313 34.92 -31.49 -3.52
N TYR A 314 33.68 -31.01 -3.45
CA TYR A 314 32.92 -30.93 -2.20
C TYR A 314 31.77 -31.94 -2.25
N PHE A 315 31.88 -32.95 -1.40
CA PHE A 315 30.85 -33.93 -1.09
C PHE A 315 29.69 -33.26 -0.35
N CYS A 316 28.49 -33.33 -0.88
CA CYS A 316 27.24 -33.13 -0.12
C CYS A 316 26.71 -34.51 0.31
N PRO A 317 26.50 -34.79 1.59
CA PRO A 317 25.83 -36.01 2.00
C PRO A 317 24.33 -35.87 1.85
N ILE A 318 23.75 -36.64 0.95
CA ILE A 318 22.30 -36.87 0.87
C ILE A 318 21.94 -37.87 1.97
N SER A 319 21.26 -37.46 2.99
CA SER A 319 20.63 -38.34 3.98
C SER A 319 19.32 -38.91 3.43
N THR A 320 19.38 -40.11 2.90
CA THR A 320 18.22 -40.96 2.61
C THR A 320 17.68 -41.54 3.90
N ILE A 321 16.45 -41.22 4.25
CA ILE A 321 15.68 -41.90 5.31
C ILE A 321 15.06 -43.14 4.67
N SER A 322 15.55 -44.34 5.05
CA SER A 322 14.87 -45.62 4.78
C SER A 322 14.03 -46.03 6.00
N PRO A 323 12.83 -46.55 5.82
CA PRO A 323 12.06 -47.08 6.92
C PRO A 323 12.54 -48.49 7.31
N THR A 324 12.73 -48.68 8.59
CA THR A 324 13.00 -49.92 9.29
C THR A 324 11.85 -50.93 9.22
N VAL A 325 12.12 -52.15 8.81
CA VAL A 325 11.26 -53.34 9.02
C VAL A 325 12.07 -54.35 9.83
N PRO A 326 11.47 -55.00 10.85
CA PRO A 326 12.22 -55.83 11.81
C PRO A 326 12.51 -57.25 11.35
N ASP A 327 13.61 -57.80 11.90
CA ASP A 327 14.13 -59.13 11.76
C ASP A 327 13.18 -60.26 12.15
N THR A 328 13.25 -61.40 11.43
CA THR A 328 13.10 -62.77 11.97
C THR A 328 13.94 -63.74 11.17
N PRO A 329 14.29 -64.90 11.77
CA PRO A 329 15.59 -65.54 11.57
C PRO A 329 15.61 -66.90 10.79
N HIS A 330 16.81 -67.22 10.28
CA HIS A 330 17.43 -68.53 10.11
C HIS A 330 16.88 -69.70 9.28
N LEU A 331 17.85 -70.18 8.45
CA LEU A 331 18.27 -71.54 8.04
C LEU A 331 17.83 -72.07 6.64
N PRO A 332 18.56 -73.06 6.04
CA PRO A 332 19.91 -73.02 5.49
C PRO A 332 20.01 -73.48 4.02
N ARG A 333 21.24 -73.43 3.51
CA ARG A 333 21.78 -73.97 2.26
C ARG A 333 21.16 -75.25 1.70
N THR A 334 20.93 -75.29 0.34
CA THR A 334 21.32 -76.46 -0.51
C THR A 334 21.53 -76.02 -1.95
N ARG A 335 22.72 -76.36 -2.44
CA ARG A 335 23.29 -76.87 -3.72
C ARG A 335 22.50 -76.65 -5.04
N SER A 336 23.19 -76.07 -5.94
CA SER A 336 23.01 -76.22 -7.38
C SER A 336 23.21 -77.66 -7.89
N PRO A 337 22.61 -78.01 -9.02
CA PRO A 337 23.43 -78.52 -10.14
C PRO A 337 22.86 -78.05 -11.54
N PRO A 338 23.50 -78.55 -12.65
CA PRO A 338 23.89 -77.71 -13.75
C PRO A 338 23.01 -77.89 -15.04
N PRO A 339 23.46 -77.35 -16.20
CA PRO A 339 22.57 -77.06 -17.32
C PRO A 339 22.42 -78.24 -18.33
N LEU A 340 21.37 -78.18 -19.12
CA LEU A 340 21.26 -78.90 -20.39
C LEU A 340 20.53 -78.10 -21.44
N GLU A 341 21.28 -77.86 -22.50
CA GLU A 341 20.81 -77.60 -23.85
C GLU A 341 20.14 -78.84 -24.45
N PRO A 342 19.49 -78.76 -25.59
CA PRO A 342 19.65 -77.86 -26.74
C PRO A 342 18.49 -76.94 -27.01
#